data_1498363e4e4be4850583a75667d8c52b
#
_entry.id   1498363e4e4be4850583a75667d8c52b
#
_cell.length_a   1.000
_cell.length_b   1.000
_cell.length_c   1.000
_cell.angle_alpha   90.00
_cell.angle_beta   90.00
_cell.angle_gamma   90.00
#
_symmetry.space_group_name_H-M   'P 1'
#
loop_
_entity.id
_entity.type
_entity.pdbx_description
1 polymer ?
#
loop_
_entity_poly.entity_id
_entity_poly.type
_entity_poly.pdbx_seq_one_letter_code
_entity_poly.pdbx_strand_id
1 'polypeptide(L)'
;MSASRRQTADEILRDRTENWPGAVTPISQLMVRIFRFSNLVLENAARQMAALGLTFTEFEVLAALRGVPAPHELAPTDLYGAVLISSGGLTKVLHALEEKNLIKRGKAEIDRRSKPVRLTAKGRLLIERAMADVLRSDGELILRGVSAAEIERLTRLVRKALATLEASEPDTRA
;
A
#
# COMPACT_ATOMS: atom_id res chain seq x y z
N MET A 1 -16.60 21.18 -18.75
CA MET A 1 -15.15 21.33 -18.47
C MET A 1 -14.51 19.98 -18.77
N SER A 2 -13.72 19.91 -19.85
CA SER A 2 -13.01 18.67 -20.24
C SER A 2 -12.00 18.34 -19.16
N ALA A 3 -12.09 17.15 -18.56
CA ALA A 3 -11.08 16.68 -17.63
C ALA A 3 -9.74 16.62 -18.39
N SER A 4 -8.80 17.45 -17.98
CA SER A 4 -7.45 17.46 -18.56
C SER A 4 -6.84 16.07 -18.42
N ARG A 5 -6.51 15.42 -19.53
CA ARG A 5 -5.85 14.12 -19.55
C ARG A 5 -4.50 14.24 -18.82
N ARG A 6 -4.25 13.42 -17.81
CA ARG A 6 -2.94 13.36 -17.16
C ARG A 6 -1.87 12.89 -18.14
N GLN A 7 -0.74 13.58 -18.16
CA GLN A 7 0.41 13.20 -18.98
C GLN A 7 0.92 11.81 -18.62
N THR A 8 1.41 11.08 -19.61
CA THR A 8 2.15 9.82 -19.41
C THR A 8 3.55 10.10 -18.88
N ALA A 9 4.22 9.08 -18.35
CA ALA A 9 5.61 9.20 -17.90
C ALA A 9 6.54 9.63 -19.05
N ASP A 10 6.31 9.13 -20.26
CA ASP A 10 7.12 9.44 -21.43
C ASP A 10 6.86 10.86 -21.97
N GLU A 11 5.64 11.38 -21.88
CA GLU A 11 5.34 12.79 -22.17
C GLU A 11 6.06 13.72 -21.20
N ILE A 12 6.00 13.43 -19.87
CA ILE A 12 6.71 14.20 -18.85
C ILE A 12 8.22 14.20 -19.08
N LEU A 13 8.80 13.06 -19.43
CA LEU A 13 10.25 12.94 -19.65
C LEU A 13 10.67 13.63 -20.95
N ARG A 14 9.86 13.61 -22.00
CA ARG A 14 10.10 14.34 -23.24
C ARG A 14 10.14 15.85 -22.99
N ASP A 15 9.12 16.40 -22.33
CA ASP A 15 9.04 17.82 -21.99
C ASP A 15 10.24 18.25 -21.14
N ARG A 16 10.70 17.40 -20.20
CA ARG A 16 11.92 17.66 -19.41
C ARG A 16 13.17 17.61 -20.27
N THR A 17 13.29 16.67 -21.22
CA THR A 17 14.44 16.59 -22.12
C THR A 17 14.58 17.85 -22.97
N GLU A 18 13.44 18.39 -23.43
CA GLU A 18 13.42 19.60 -24.25
C GLU A 18 13.69 20.88 -23.44
N ASN A 19 13.11 20.99 -22.25
CA ASN A 19 13.09 22.25 -21.50
C ASN A 19 14.07 22.28 -20.31
N TRP A 20 14.50 21.12 -19.82
CA TRP A 20 15.43 20.99 -18.68
C TRP A 20 16.28 19.71 -18.78
N PRO A 21 17.14 19.56 -19.80
CA PRO A 21 17.86 18.32 -20.07
C PRO A 21 18.77 17.86 -18.91
N GLY A 22 19.30 18.77 -18.13
CA GLY A 22 20.11 18.45 -16.94
C GLY A 22 19.35 17.67 -15.85
N ALA A 23 18.02 17.69 -15.85
CA ALA A 23 17.20 16.90 -14.92
C ALA A 23 16.91 15.47 -15.42
N VAL A 24 17.32 15.12 -16.63
CA VAL A 24 17.03 13.81 -17.25
C VAL A 24 18.25 12.89 -17.13
N THR A 25 18.29 12.12 -16.08
CA THR A 25 19.30 11.09 -15.81
C THR A 25 18.66 9.71 -15.81
N PRO A 26 19.43 8.61 -15.87
CA PRO A 26 18.86 7.26 -15.72
C PRO A 26 18.04 7.09 -14.44
N ILE A 27 18.49 7.70 -13.32
CA ILE A 27 17.78 7.65 -12.04
C ILE A 27 16.46 8.43 -12.10
N SER A 28 16.46 9.67 -12.60
CA SER A 28 15.23 10.47 -12.68
C SER A 28 14.20 9.82 -13.63
N GLN A 29 14.64 9.21 -14.71
CA GLN A 29 13.79 8.45 -15.62
C GLN A 29 13.14 7.24 -14.93
N LEU A 30 13.90 6.50 -14.12
CA LEU A 30 13.39 5.40 -13.31
C LEU A 30 12.37 5.91 -12.30
N MET A 31 12.68 6.97 -11.55
CA MET A 31 11.81 7.52 -10.51
C MET A 31 10.47 8.02 -11.06
N VAL A 32 10.48 8.73 -12.21
CA VAL A 32 9.23 9.17 -12.86
C VAL A 32 8.33 7.97 -13.20
N ARG A 33 8.90 6.88 -13.71
CA ARG A 33 8.15 5.67 -14.06
C ARG A 33 7.66 4.93 -12.84
N ILE A 34 8.47 4.80 -11.78
CA ILE A 34 8.06 4.18 -10.51
C ILE A 34 6.89 4.93 -9.90
N PHE A 35 6.97 6.26 -9.76
CA PHE A 35 5.87 7.06 -9.22
C PHE A 35 4.61 6.96 -10.07
N ARG A 36 4.74 6.99 -11.40
CA ARG A 36 3.58 6.85 -12.28
C ARG A 36 2.95 5.45 -12.19
N PHE A 37 3.76 4.41 -12.16
CA PHE A 37 3.32 3.03 -11.98
C PHE A 37 2.60 2.86 -10.63
N SER A 38 3.22 3.29 -9.54
CA SER A 38 2.63 3.24 -8.20
C SER A 38 1.27 3.95 -8.16
N ASN A 39 1.18 5.18 -8.69
CA ASN A 39 -0.08 5.93 -8.71
C ASN A 39 -1.19 5.18 -9.47
N LEU A 40 -0.89 4.58 -10.62
CA LEU A 40 -1.88 3.86 -11.42
C LEU A 40 -2.36 2.57 -10.71
N VAL A 41 -1.45 1.83 -10.08
CA VAL A 41 -1.79 0.64 -9.29
C VAL A 41 -2.63 1.02 -8.07
N LEU A 42 -2.24 2.06 -7.34
CA LEU A 42 -3.01 2.55 -6.19
C LEU A 42 -4.40 3.06 -6.58
N GLU A 43 -4.53 3.78 -7.70
CA GLU A 43 -5.83 4.21 -8.23
C GLU A 43 -6.72 3.02 -8.62
N ASN A 44 -6.13 1.97 -9.21
CA ASN A 44 -6.86 0.74 -9.51
C ASN A 44 -7.32 0.01 -8.25
N ALA A 45 -6.42 -0.19 -7.31
CA ALA A 45 -6.72 -0.82 -6.02
C ALA A 45 -7.80 -0.04 -5.26
N ALA A 46 -7.73 1.31 -5.24
CA ALA A 46 -8.73 2.15 -4.59
C ALA A 46 -10.14 1.94 -5.16
N ARG A 47 -10.28 1.73 -6.48
CA ARG A 47 -11.59 1.43 -7.09
C ARG A 47 -12.15 0.09 -6.61
N GLN A 48 -11.29 -0.94 -6.52
CA GLN A 48 -11.71 -2.28 -6.03
C GLN A 48 -12.12 -2.22 -4.55
N MET A 49 -11.36 -1.50 -3.74
CA MET A 49 -11.64 -1.33 -2.31
C MET A 49 -12.93 -0.53 -2.07
N ALA A 50 -13.16 0.55 -2.85
CA ALA A 50 -14.37 1.35 -2.74
C ALA A 50 -15.64 0.54 -3.01
N ALA A 51 -15.61 -0.41 -3.95
CA ALA A 51 -16.71 -1.33 -4.21
C ALA A 51 -17.05 -2.24 -3.02
N LEU A 52 -16.10 -2.44 -2.11
CA LEU A 52 -16.26 -3.20 -0.87
C LEU A 52 -16.48 -2.31 0.37
N GLY A 53 -16.63 -1.00 0.18
CA GLY A 53 -16.81 -0.03 1.26
C GLY A 53 -15.57 0.18 2.13
N LEU A 54 -14.38 -0.05 1.58
CA LEU A 54 -13.09 0.15 2.24
C LEU A 54 -12.35 1.35 1.65
N THR A 55 -11.68 2.11 2.50
CA THR A 55 -10.61 3.02 2.10
C THR A 55 -9.30 2.24 1.95
N PHE A 56 -8.32 2.82 1.25
CA PHE A 56 -6.98 2.22 1.12
C PHE A 56 -6.34 1.96 2.49
N THR A 57 -6.45 2.90 3.41
CA THR A 57 -5.88 2.78 4.76
C THR A 57 -6.57 1.70 5.60
N GLU A 58 -7.89 1.56 5.47
CA GLU A 58 -8.64 0.46 6.11
C GLU A 58 -8.19 -0.91 5.57
N PHE A 59 -8.00 -0.99 4.25
CA PHE A 59 -7.48 -2.20 3.60
C PHE A 59 -6.07 -2.56 4.13
N GLU A 60 -5.14 -1.60 4.20
CA GLU A 60 -3.79 -1.83 4.71
C GLU A 60 -3.79 -2.34 6.15
N VAL A 61 -4.60 -1.74 7.03
CA VAL A 61 -4.75 -2.18 8.42
C VAL A 61 -5.27 -3.61 8.49
N LEU A 62 -6.30 -3.94 7.73
CA LEU A 62 -6.85 -5.30 7.69
C LEU A 62 -5.84 -6.30 7.10
N ALA A 63 -5.09 -5.91 6.07
CA ALA A 63 -4.05 -6.73 5.44
C ALA A 63 -2.89 -7.01 6.41
N ALA A 64 -2.42 -5.99 7.15
CA ALA A 64 -1.38 -6.13 8.15
C ALA A 64 -1.81 -7.12 9.25
N LEU A 65 -3.03 -6.99 9.78
CA LEU A 65 -3.59 -7.93 10.75
C LEU A 65 -3.72 -9.35 10.18
N ARG A 66 -4.15 -9.48 8.92
CA ARG A 66 -4.27 -10.80 8.27
C ARG A 66 -2.91 -11.45 8.03
N GLY A 67 -1.87 -10.65 7.80
CA GLY A 67 -0.50 -11.08 7.52
C GLY A 67 0.21 -11.73 8.71
N VAL A 68 -0.25 -11.52 9.95
CA VAL A 68 0.34 -12.15 11.13
C VAL A 68 -0.35 -13.48 11.46
N PRO A 69 0.32 -14.38 12.21
CA PRO A 69 -0.28 -15.66 12.63
C PRO A 69 -1.59 -15.48 13.38
N ALA A 70 -2.42 -16.51 13.37
CA ALA A 70 -3.64 -16.54 14.18
C ALA A 70 -3.26 -16.33 15.67
N PRO A 71 -4.00 -15.52 16.39
CA PRO A 71 -5.37 -15.02 16.13
C PRO A 71 -5.47 -13.73 15.31
N HIS A 72 -4.47 -13.36 14.48
CA HIS A 72 -4.46 -12.16 13.64
C HIS A 72 -4.60 -10.88 14.46
N GLU A 73 -3.68 -10.70 15.38
CA GLU A 73 -3.70 -9.65 16.40
C GLU A 73 -2.35 -8.93 16.45
N LEU A 74 -2.39 -7.59 16.54
CA LEU A 74 -1.22 -6.73 16.71
C LEU A 74 -1.48 -5.67 17.78
N ALA A 75 -0.43 -5.27 18.49
CA ALA A 75 -0.47 -4.05 19.27
C ALA A 75 -0.61 -2.83 18.32
N PRO A 76 -1.26 -1.73 18.74
CA PRO A 76 -1.38 -0.53 17.92
C PRO A 76 -0.02 0.05 17.48
N THR A 77 1.02 -0.07 18.30
CA THR A 77 2.39 0.32 17.99
C THR A 77 2.99 -0.49 16.84
N ASP A 78 2.78 -1.82 16.87
CA ASP A 78 3.28 -2.72 15.84
C ASP A 78 2.49 -2.53 14.53
N LEU A 79 1.19 -2.31 14.66
CA LEU A 79 0.32 -2.02 13.53
C LEU A 79 0.72 -0.70 12.85
N TYR A 80 1.11 0.31 13.63
CA TYR A 80 1.62 1.57 13.10
C TYR A 80 2.89 1.37 12.26
N GLY A 81 3.81 0.51 12.71
CA GLY A 81 5.01 0.17 11.94
C GLY A 81 4.76 -0.70 10.71
N ALA A 82 3.60 -1.39 10.65
CA ALA A 82 3.24 -2.30 9.57
C ALA A 82 2.44 -1.63 8.44
N VAL A 83 1.94 -0.41 8.64
CA VAL A 83 1.12 0.33 7.67
C VAL A 83 1.79 1.65 7.28
N LEU A 84 1.68 2.02 6.02
CA LEU A 84 2.31 3.22 5.46
C LEU A 84 1.48 4.49 5.73
N ILE A 85 1.07 4.71 7.00
CA ILE A 85 0.22 5.86 7.39
C ILE A 85 0.76 6.61 8.61
N SER A 86 0.38 7.89 8.73
CA SER A 86 0.74 8.71 9.89
C SER A 86 -0.02 8.29 11.16
N SER A 87 0.60 8.51 12.34
CA SER A 87 0.04 8.13 13.65
C SER A 87 -1.35 8.71 13.95
N GLY A 88 -1.60 9.96 13.57
CA GLY A 88 -2.92 10.60 13.77
C GLY A 88 -4.04 9.97 12.95
N GLY A 89 -3.71 9.37 11.80
CA GLY A 89 -4.67 8.67 10.95
C GLY A 89 -5.10 7.32 11.49
N LEU A 90 -4.19 6.56 12.11
CA LEU A 90 -4.45 5.19 12.54
C LEU A 90 -5.61 5.08 13.56
N THR A 91 -5.65 5.95 14.56
CA THR A 91 -6.71 5.92 15.58
C THR A 91 -8.10 6.09 14.95
N LYS A 92 -8.26 7.00 13.99
CA LYS A 92 -9.52 7.23 13.28
C LYS A 92 -9.91 6.02 12.43
N VAL A 93 -8.94 5.41 11.76
CA VAL A 93 -9.15 4.21 10.93
C VAL A 93 -9.57 3.02 11.80
N LEU A 94 -8.90 2.79 12.93
CA LEU A 94 -9.26 1.72 13.86
C LEU A 94 -10.68 1.90 14.40
N HIS A 95 -11.10 3.12 14.70
CA HIS A 95 -12.47 3.39 15.14
C HIS A 95 -13.49 3.03 14.05
N ALA A 96 -13.27 3.49 12.82
CA ALA A 96 -14.14 3.18 11.69
C ALA A 96 -14.23 1.67 11.39
N LEU A 97 -13.12 0.93 11.51
CA LEU A 97 -13.09 -0.51 11.33
C LEU A 97 -13.83 -1.26 12.45
N GLU A 98 -13.76 -0.75 13.68
CA GLU A 98 -14.49 -1.28 14.84
C GLU A 98 -15.99 -1.06 14.69
N GLU A 99 -16.43 0.13 14.26
CA GLU A 99 -17.84 0.44 13.94
C GLU A 99 -18.39 -0.48 12.83
N LYS A 100 -17.57 -0.81 11.82
CA LYS A 100 -17.91 -1.76 10.75
C LYS A 100 -17.91 -3.22 11.23
N ASN A 101 -17.52 -3.50 12.48
CA ASN A 101 -17.32 -4.85 13.03
C ASN A 101 -16.30 -5.69 12.25
N LEU A 102 -15.28 -5.06 11.69
CA LEU A 102 -14.19 -5.75 10.96
C LEU A 102 -13.01 -6.08 11.85
N ILE A 103 -12.82 -5.30 12.90
CA ILE A 103 -11.85 -5.54 13.98
C ILE A 103 -12.54 -5.47 15.34
N LYS A 104 -11.84 -5.95 16.37
CA LYS A 104 -12.19 -5.73 17.78
C LYS A 104 -10.93 -5.40 18.57
N ARG A 105 -11.07 -4.58 19.60
CA ARG A 105 -9.99 -4.30 20.55
C ARG A 105 -10.08 -5.27 21.72
N GLY A 106 -8.96 -5.87 22.07
CA GLY A 106 -8.83 -6.74 23.22
C GLY A 106 -9.00 -5.98 24.54
N LYS A 107 -9.13 -6.74 25.65
CA LYS A 107 -9.02 -6.18 26.99
C LYS A 107 -7.53 -5.93 27.29
N ALA A 108 -7.21 -4.78 27.87
CA ALA A 108 -5.86 -4.52 28.35
C ALA A 108 -5.63 -5.41 29.58
N GLU A 109 -4.69 -6.35 29.50
CA GLU A 109 -4.41 -7.25 30.64
C GLU A 109 -3.55 -6.59 31.71
N ILE A 110 -2.65 -5.65 31.38
CA ILE A 110 -1.75 -5.01 32.36
C ILE A 110 -1.48 -3.53 32.06
N ASP A 111 -1.45 -3.10 30.79
CA ASP A 111 -1.17 -1.70 30.42
C ASP A 111 -2.33 -1.10 29.62
N ARG A 112 -2.95 -0.04 30.17
CA ARG A 112 -4.07 0.69 29.53
C ARG A 112 -3.72 1.33 28.18
N ARG A 113 -2.43 1.34 27.77
CA ARG A 113 -1.95 2.02 26.56
C ARG A 113 -1.98 1.15 25.30
N SER A 114 -2.21 -0.17 25.41
CA SER A 114 -2.06 -1.09 24.29
C SER A 114 -3.14 -2.17 24.28
N LYS A 115 -4.37 -1.75 23.99
CA LYS A 115 -5.41 -2.75 23.67
C LYS A 115 -5.09 -3.36 22.31
N PRO A 116 -4.73 -4.64 22.24
CA PRO A 116 -4.39 -5.27 20.96
C PRO A 116 -5.59 -5.24 20.01
N VAL A 117 -5.30 -5.08 18.72
CA VAL A 117 -6.28 -5.03 17.64
C VAL A 117 -6.32 -6.38 16.95
N ARG A 118 -7.49 -6.98 16.85
CA ARG A 118 -7.69 -8.31 16.30
C ARG A 118 -8.72 -8.30 15.19
N LEU A 119 -8.50 -9.08 14.12
CA LEU A 119 -9.50 -9.32 13.09
C LEU A 119 -10.72 -10.08 13.64
N THR A 120 -11.90 -9.67 13.22
CA THR A 120 -13.11 -10.50 13.36
C THR A 120 -13.17 -11.52 12.21
N ALA A 121 -14.05 -12.52 12.32
CA ALA A 121 -14.32 -13.42 11.20
C ALA A 121 -14.82 -12.69 9.96
N LYS A 122 -15.66 -11.64 10.15
CA LYS A 122 -16.14 -10.76 9.07
C LYS A 122 -14.99 -10.00 8.43
N GLY A 123 -14.10 -9.41 9.25
CA GLY A 123 -12.94 -8.67 8.76
C GLY A 123 -11.98 -9.56 7.98
N ARG A 124 -11.74 -10.79 8.45
CA ARG A 124 -10.91 -11.77 7.75
C ARG A 124 -11.46 -12.12 6.37
N LEU A 125 -12.74 -12.47 6.28
CA LEU A 125 -13.37 -12.80 5.00
C LEU A 125 -13.37 -11.62 4.03
N LEU A 126 -13.60 -10.40 4.53
CA LEU A 126 -13.61 -9.22 3.70
C LEU A 126 -12.22 -8.90 3.14
N ILE A 127 -11.16 -8.95 3.96
CA ILE A 127 -9.80 -8.64 3.48
C ILE A 127 -9.28 -9.73 2.53
N GLU A 128 -9.58 -11.01 2.77
CA GLU A 128 -9.21 -12.10 1.87
C GLU A 128 -9.85 -11.89 0.48
N ARG A 129 -11.13 -11.51 0.44
CA ARG A 129 -11.82 -11.17 -0.81
C ARG A 129 -11.23 -9.91 -1.46
N ALA A 130 -11.06 -8.83 -0.70
CA ALA A 130 -10.53 -7.56 -1.21
C ALA A 130 -9.14 -7.75 -1.82
N MET A 131 -8.26 -8.49 -1.15
CA MET A 131 -6.92 -8.80 -1.66
C MET A 131 -6.99 -9.61 -2.95
N ALA A 132 -7.84 -10.62 -3.03
CA ALA A 132 -8.02 -11.42 -4.24
C ALA A 132 -8.52 -10.57 -5.42
N ASP A 133 -9.46 -9.66 -5.19
CA ASP A 133 -10.00 -8.77 -6.22
C ASP A 133 -8.94 -7.76 -6.71
N VAL A 134 -8.17 -7.16 -5.80
CA VAL A 134 -7.06 -6.24 -6.14
C VAL A 134 -5.99 -6.99 -6.96
N LEU A 135 -5.49 -8.12 -6.46
CA LEU A 135 -4.43 -8.88 -7.13
C LEU A 135 -4.86 -9.38 -8.52
N ARG A 136 -6.11 -9.80 -8.67
CA ARG A 136 -6.64 -10.19 -9.98
C ARG A 136 -6.69 -9.01 -10.92
N SER A 137 -7.24 -7.88 -10.49
CA SER A 137 -7.37 -6.67 -11.32
C SER A 137 -6.02 -6.10 -11.72
N ASP A 138 -5.05 -6.04 -10.80
CA ASP A 138 -3.69 -5.58 -11.08
C ASP A 138 -2.96 -6.55 -12.02
N GLY A 139 -3.13 -7.86 -11.79
CA GLY A 139 -2.57 -8.90 -12.66
C GLY A 139 -3.10 -8.79 -14.10
N GLU A 140 -4.40 -8.64 -14.28
CA GLU A 140 -5.02 -8.46 -15.61
C GLU A 140 -4.50 -7.21 -16.34
N LEU A 141 -4.22 -6.11 -15.61
CA LEU A 141 -3.71 -4.89 -16.20
C LEU A 141 -2.22 -5.00 -16.57
N ILE A 142 -1.40 -5.52 -15.67
CA ILE A 142 0.05 -5.56 -15.82
C ILE A 142 0.45 -6.61 -16.86
N LEU A 143 -0.15 -7.79 -16.83
CA LEU A 143 0.17 -8.92 -17.73
C LEU A 143 -0.23 -8.65 -19.19
N ARG A 144 -0.95 -7.58 -19.49
CA ARG A 144 -1.18 -7.15 -20.89
C ARG A 144 0.09 -6.66 -21.59
N GLY A 145 1.06 -6.16 -20.84
CA GLY A 145 2.29 -5.58 -21.39
C GLY A 145 3.59 -6.18 -20.87
N VAL A 146 3.51 -7.04 -19.85
CA VAL A 146 4.69 -7.61 -19.18
C VAL A 146 4.44 -9.10 -18.88
N SER A 147 5.35 -9.96 -19.30
CA SER A 147 5.28 -11.40 -19.01
C SER A 147 5.59 -11.71 -17.54
N ALA A 148 5.19 -12.89 -17.07
CA ALA A 148 5.48 -13.35 -15.72
C ALA A 148 7.00 -13.37 -15.41
N ALA A 149 7.83 -13.80 -16.36
CA ALA A 149 9.28 -13.80 -16.19
C ALA A 149 9.87 -12.38 -16.05
N GLU A 150 9.31 -11.41 -16.76
CA GLU A 150 9.69 -10.00 -16.63
C GLU A 150 9.26 -9.41 -15.29
N ILE A 151 8.07 -9.78 -14.78
CA ILE A 151 7.62 -9.40 -13.42
C ILE A 151 8.59 -9.93 -12.37
N GLU A 152 9.00 -11.19 -12.45
CA GLU A 152 9.99 -11.75 -11.52
C GLU A 152 11.32 -11.00 -11.59
N ARG A 153 11.77 -10.64 -12.80
CA ARG A 153 13.00 -9.85 -12.99
C ARG A 153 12.88 -8.47 -12.37
N LEU A 154 11.78 -7.76 -12.60
CA LEU A 154 11.48 -6.45 -11.99
C LEU A 154 11.44 -6.56 -10.47
N THR A 155 10.76 -7.55 -9.92
CA THR A 155 10.69 -7.81 -8.48
C THR A 155 12.07 -7.96 -7.86
N ARG A 156 12.97 -8.73 -8.50
CA ARG A 156 14.37 -8.90 -8.02
C ARG A 156 15.14 -7.57 -8.03
N LEU A 157 14.97 -6.75 -9.08
CA LEU A 157 15.67 -5.47 -9.20
C LEU A 157 15.16 -4.45 -8.17
N VAL A 158 13.84 -4.35 -8.02
CA VAL A 158 13.22 -3.47 -7.03
C VAL A 158 13.61 -3.88 -5.61
N ARG A 159 13.58 -5.18 -5.28
CA ARG A 159 14.02 -5.68 -3.97
C ARG A 159 15.48 -5.31 -3.68
N LYS A 160 16.37 -5.42 -4.68
CA LYS A 160 17.78 -5.03 -4.51
C LYS A 160 17.94 -3.53 -4.24
N ALA A 161 17.18 -2.68 -4.94
CA ALA A 161 17.19 -1.24 -4.72
C ALA A 161 16.63 -0.86 -3.35
N LEU A 162 15.50 -1.46 -2.96
CA LEU A 162 14.86 -1.23 -1.67
C LEU A 162 15.77 -1.62 -0.50
N ALA A 163 16.44 -2.78 -0.56
CA ALA A 163 17.36 -3.19 0.51
C ALA A 163 18.47 -2.17 0.78
N THR A 164 18.92 -1.45 -0.25
CA THR A 164 19.93 -0.39 -0.09
C THR A 164 19.31 0.86 0.58
N LEU A 165 18.09 1.23 0.21
CA LEU A 165 17.40 2.39 0.76
C LEU A 165 16.99 2.15 2.22
N GLU A 166 16.41 1.00 2.51
CA GLU A 166 15.99 0.60 3.87
C GLU A 166 17.17 0.49 4.84
N ALA A 167 18.32 0.00 4.38
CA ALA A 167 19.56 -0.02 5.18
C ALA A 167 20.10 1.37 5.50
N SER A 168 19.66 2.39 4.78
CA SER A 168 20.07 3.79 4.98
C SER A 168 19.07 4.58 5.84
N GLU A 169 17.94 4.00 6.23
CA GLU A 169 16.99 4.64 7.14
C GLU A 169 17.57 4.69 8.55
N PRO A 170 17.55 5.85 9.22
CA PRO A 170 17.92 5.92 10.62
C PRO A 170 16.96 5.07 11.45
N ASP A 171 17.49 4.32 12.42
CA ASP A 171 16.68 3.51 13.32
C ASP A 171 15.71 4.40 14.12
N THR A 172 14.47 4.51 13.64
CA THR A 172 13.43 5.35 14.23
C THR A 172 12.79 4.70 15.48
N ARG A 173 13.40 3.64 16.03
CA ARG A 173 12.95 2.89 17.21
C ARG A 173 13.59 3.35 18.53
N ALA A 174 14.27 4.52 18.52
CA ALA A 174 14.82 5.13 19.73
C ALA A 174 13.80 6.06 20.41
#